data_ef9b7c4e6417ab6fe5a75c4789655711
#
_entry.id   ef9b7c4e6417ab6fe5a75c4789655711
#
_cell.length_a   1.000
_cell.length_b   1.000
_cell.length_c   1.000
_cell.angle_alpha   90.00
_cell.angle_beta   90.00
_cell.angle_gamma   90.00
#
_symmetry.space_group_name_H-M   'P 1'
#
loop_
_entity.id
_entity.type
_entity.pdbx_description
1 polymer ?
#
loop_
_entity_poly.entity_id
_entity_poly.type
_entity_poly.pdbx_seq_one_letter_code
_entity_poly.pdbx_strand_id
1 'polypeptide(L)'
;MTTYPASSADARLFERVSENVRLARRRIADSSPAPEQVRIVAVTKTFGPQAVRAAVAAGIETVGENYLVELETKRRALSDLAVRWHFLGALQSNKIARATRAADVLCGVARAKEVARIASLAPASTIYVEVDVSDIATRNGASVSVTTELVLEARRLGLDVRGLMTVAPPTIEGARRAFKTVRELADQLGVVERSMGMSDDLELACEYGSTEVRLGRALFGSRVAA
;
A
#
# COMPACT_ATOMS: atom_id res chain seq x y z
N MET A 1 13.61 6.79 24.44
CA MET A 1 12.92 5.47 24.52
C MET A 1 11.60 5.69 25.23
N THR A 2 10.50 5.73 24.50
CA THR A 2 9.16 5.96 25.08
C THR A 2 8.65 4.62 25.58
N THR A 3 8.73 4.39 26.88
CA THR A 3 8.14 3.23 27.56
C THR A 3 6.63 3.38 27.54
N TYR A 4 5.95 2.62 26.67
CA TYR A 4 4.50 2.51 26.73
C TYR A 4 4.11 1.64 27.95
N PRO A 5 3.17 2.08 28.80
CA PRO A 5 2.54 1.17 29.75
C PRO A 5 1.61 0.25 28.92
N ALA A 6 2.18 -0.86 28.47
CA ALA A 6 1.42 -1.83 27.71
C ALA A 6 0.47 -2.56 28.68
N SER A 7 -0.83 -2.54 28.39
CA SER A 7 -1.73 -3.54 28.96
C SER A 7 -1.20 -4.93 28.57
N SER A 8 -1.55 -5.98 29.32
CA SER A 8 -1.16 -7.35 28.95
C SER A 8 -1.65 -7.74 27.53
N ALA A 9 -2.72 -7.11 27.05
CA ALA A 9 -3.23 -7.28 25.70
C ALA A 9 -2.35 -6.60 24.66
N ASP A 10 -1.83 -5.40 24.95
CA ASP A 10 -0.92 -4.70 24.05
C ASP A 10 0.42 -5.44 23.95
N ALA A 11 0.96 -5.93 25.05
CA ALA A 11 2.19 -6.72 25.05
C ALA A 11 2.07 -7.94 24.13
N ARG A 12 0.98 -8.71 24.24
CA ARG A 12 0.71 -9.85 23.35
C ARG A 12 0.54 -9.45 21.88
N LEU A 13 -0.05 -8.28 21.60
CA LEU A 13 -0.14 -7.75 20.24
C LEU A 13 1.25 -7.45 19.67
N PHE A 14 2.09 -6.78 20.43
CA PHE A 14 3.44 -6.40 20.01
C PHE A 14 4.32 -7.63 19.73
N GLU A 15 4.33 -8.62 20.62
CA GLU A 15 5.04 -9.89 20.44
C GLU A 15 4.57 -10.61 19.17
N ARG A 16 3.26 -10.76 19.00
CA ARG A 16 2.68 -11.41 17.81
C ARG A 16 3.02 -10.68 16.53
N VAL A 17 2.92 -9.35 16.49
CA VAL A 17 3.24 -8.56 15.30
C VAL A 17 4.72 -8.65 14.98
N SER A 18 5.60 -8.58 15.98
CA SER A 18 7.04 -8.73 15.80
C SER A 18 7.41 -10.08 15.20
N GLU A 19 6.83 -11.17 15.70
CA GLU A 19 7.05 -12.50 15.14
C GLU A 19 6.51 -12.62 13.71
N ASN A 20 5.30 -12.09 13.44
CA ASN A 20 4.71 -12.13 12.11
C ASN A 20 5.50 -11.29 11.10
N VAL A 21 6.07 -10.16 11.49
CA VAL A 21 6.99 -9.38 10.64
C VAL A 21 8.25 -10.18 10.32
N ARG A 22 8.83 -10.87 11.32
CA ARG A 22 9.98 -11.74 11.12
C ARG A 22 9.68 -12.87 10.12
N LEU A 23 8.52 -13.50 10.24
CA LEU A 23 8.07 -14.53 9.30
C LEU A 23 7.84 -13.97 7.90
N ALA A 24 7.20 -12.80 7.78
CA ALA A 24 7.00 -12.14 6.49
C ALA A 24 8.33 -11.79 5.81
N ARG A 25 9.30 -11.28 6.56
CA ARG A 25 10.65 -10.99 6.03
C ARG A 25 11.39 -12.24 5.55
N ARG A 26 11.22 -13.39 6.22
CA ARG A 26 11.75 -14.69 5.73
C ARG A 26 11.11 -15.07 4.41
N ARG A 27 9.77 -15.04 4.31
CA ARG A 27 9.06 -15.35 3.07
C ARG A 27 9.52 -14.46 1.91
N ILE A 28 9.76 -13.16 2.17
CA ILE A 28 10.32 -12.23 1.19
C ILE A 28 11.75 -12.66 0.80
N ALA A 29 12.59 -12.98 1.77
CA ALA A 29 13.97 -13.40 1.52
C ALA A 29 14.07 -14.67 0.69
N ASP A 30 13.15 -15.61 0.91
CA ASP A 30 13.12 -16.91 0.22
C ASP A 30 12.56 -16.81 -1.22
N SER A 31 11.83 -15.71 -1.55
CA SER A 31 11.13 -15.60 -2.84
C SER A 31 11.56 -14.42 -3.71
N SER A 32 12.17 -13.38 -3.13
CA SER A 32 12.61 -12.21 -3.90
C SER A 32 14.06 -12.34 -4.39
N PRO A 33 14.34 -11.96 -5.64
CA PRO A 33 15.72 -11.85 -6.12
C PRO A 33 16.50 -10.67 -5.49
N ALA A 34 15.80 -9.71 -4.89
CA ALA A 34 16.36 -8.53 -4.22
C ALA A 34 15.55 -8.20 -2.94
N PRO A 35 15.61 -9.05 -1.91
CA PRO A 35 14.75 -8.96 -0.73
C PRO A 35 14.95 -7.66 0.07
N GLU A 36 16.13 -7.07 0.03
CA GLU A 36 16.45 -5.80 0.68
C GLU A 36 15.69 -4.61 0.07
N GLN A 37 15.21 -4.74 -1.15
CA GLN A 37 14.42 -3.71 -1.84
C GLN A 37 12.92 -3.84 -1.57
N VAL A 38 12.48 -4.93 -0.93
CA VAL A 38 11.06 -5.17 -0.68
C VAL A 38 10.63 -4.59 0.67
N ARG A 39 9.82 -3.55 0.63
CA ARG A 39 9.22 -2.95 1.81
C ARG A 39 7.90 -3.61 2.19
N ILE A 40 7.63 -3.66 3.50
CA ILE A 40 6.33 -4.08 4.01
C ILE A 40 5.50 -2.84 4.34
N VAL A 41 4.32 -2.74 3.76
CA VAL A 41 3.26 -1.82 4.18
C VAL A 41 2.34 -2.56 5.13
N ALA A 42 2.29 -2.15 6.39
CA ALA A 42 1.36 -2.71 7.36
C ALA A 42 -0.04 -2.14 7.12
N VAL A 43 -0.97 -2.96 6.64
CA VAL A 43 -2.35 -2.54 6.36
C VAL A 43 -3.17 -2.63 7.63
N THR A 44 -3.39 -1.48 8.27
CA THR A 44 -4.00 -1.37 9.60
C THR A 44 -5.50 -1.01 9.59
N LYS A 45 -6.14 -1.09 8.43
CA LYS A 45 -7.59 -0.85 8.31
C LYS A 45 -8.38 -1.74 9.27
N THR A 46 -9.37 -1.16 9.95
CA THR A 46 -10.22 -1.78 10.98
C THR A 46 -9.53 -2.15 12.29
N PHE A 47 -8.24 -1.95 12.42
CA PHE A 47 -7.51 -2.09 13.69
C PHE A 47 -7.32 -0.72 14.35
N GLY A 48 -7.19 -0.71 15.67
CA GLY A 48 -6.92 0.51 16.42
C GLY A 48 -5.48 1.05 16.26
N PRO A 49 -5.17 2.23 16.83
CA PRO A 49 -3.83 2.83 16.77
C PRO A 49 -2.71 1.93 17.32
N GLN A 50 -3.02 1.02 18.23
CA GLN A 50 -2.04 0.07 18.81
C GLN A 50 -1.45 -0.89 17.75
N ALA A 51 -2.21 -1.21 16.69
CA ALA A 51 -1.68 -2.01 15.58
C ALA A 51 -0.57 -1.25 14.82
N VAL A 52 -0.73 0.05 14.63
CA VAL A 52 0.33 0.90 14.02
C VAL A 52 1.55 0.94 14.92
N ARG A 53 1.37 1.17 16.25
CA ARG A 53 2.49 1.17 17.20
C ARG A 53 3.24 -0.16 17.22
N ALA A 54 2.52 -1.28 17.20
CA ALA A 54 3.12 -2.61 17.15
C ALA A 54 3.91 -2.83 15.84
N ALA A 55 3.39 -2.39 14.70
CA ALA A 55 4.08 -2.48 13.41
C ALA A 55 5.37 -1.64 13.42
N VAL A 56 5.32 -0.40 13.90
CA VAL A 56 6.49 0.48 14.00
C VAL A 56 7.53 -0.08 14.96
N ALA A 57 7.11 -0.62 16.11
CA ALA A 57 8.01 -1.28 17.05
C ALA A 57 8.70 -2.51 16.45
N ALA A 58 8.06 -3.19 15.50
CA ALA A 58 8.63 -4.30 14.74
C ALA A 58 9.50 -3.85 13.54
N GLY A 59 9.78 -2.55 13.40
CA GLY A 59 10.62 -1.98 12.36
C GLY A 59 9.94 -1.82 11.01
N ILE A 60 8.61 -1.59 10.98
CA ILE A 60 7.88 -1.21 9.78
C ILE A 60 7.76 0.32 9.75
N GLU A 61 8.16 0.92 8.64
CA GLU A 61 8.19 2.37 8.45
C GLU A 61 6.98 2.91 7.66
N THR A 62 6.17 2.00 7.09
CA THR A 62 5.05 2.38 6.22
C THR A 62 3.77 1.66 6.64
N VAL A 63 2.69 2.41 6.79
CA VAL A 63 1.36 1.88 7.08
C VAL A 63 0.36 2.26 5.99
N GLY A 64 -0.62 1.39 5.77
CA GLY A 64 -1.65 1.57 4.76
C GLY A 64 -3.06 1.57 5.34
N GLU A 65 -3.86 2.52 4.88
CA GLU A 65 -5.26 2.66 5.25
C GLU A 65 -6.18 2.70 4.03
N ASN A 66 -7.31 2.02 4.13
CA ASN A 66 -8.34 2.05 3.07
C ASN A 66 -9.42 3.10 3.32
N TYR A 67 -9.61 3.51 4.57
CA TYR A 67 -10.66 4.42 4.99
C TYR A 67 -10.06 5.75 5.45
N LEU A 68 -10.45 6.84 4.77
CA LEU A 68 -9.87 8.16 5.01
C LEU A 68 -10.09 8.64 6.45
N VAL A 69 -11.24 8.36 7.03
CA VAL A 69 -11.53 8.73 8.43
C VAL A 69 -10.62 8.00 9.41
N GLU A 70 -10.32 6.71 9.16
CA GLU A 70 -9.37 5.96 9.97
C GLU A 70 -7.96 6.53 9.85
N LEU A 71 -7.52 6.83 8.62
CA LEU A 71 -6.21 7.42 8.36
C LEU A 71 -6.05 8.74 9.13
N GLU A 72 -6.98 9.67 8.97
CA GLU A 72 -6.94 10.97 9.64
C GLU A 72 -6.93 10.84 11.17
N THR A 73 -7.76 9.94 11.71
CA THR A 73 -7.86 9.71 13.15
C THR A 73 -6.56 9.10 13.70
N LYS A 74 -6.03 8.07 13.04
CA LYS A 74 -4.79 7.41 13.46
C LYS A 74 -3.58 8.32 13.32
N ARG A 75 -3.44 9.04 12.20
CA ARG A 75 -2.33 9.99 12.00
C ARG A 75 -2.31 11.07 13.08
N ARG A 76 -3.48 11.59 13.48
CA ARG A 76 -3.57 12.55 14.57
C ARG A 76 -3.20 11.94 15.92
N ALA A 77 -3.71 10.75 16.23
CA ALA A 77 -3.46 10.05 17.50
C ALA A 77 -2.02 9.55 17.64
N LEU A 78 -1.27 9.46 16.54
CA LEU A 78 0.07 8.90 16.44
C LEU A 78 1.06 9.91 15.87
N SER A 79 0.85 11.20 16.11
CA SER A 79 1.72 12.28 15.64
C SER A 79 3.15 12.23 16.22
N ASP A 80 3.35 11.42 17.28
CA ASP A 80 4.63 11.11 17.88
C ASP A 80 5.45 10.06 17.12
N LEU A 81 4.85 9.38 16.12
CA LEU A 81 5.53 8.35 15.34
C LEU A 81 6.00 8.88 13.98
N ALA A 82 7.25 8.61 13.67
CA ALA A 82 7.79 8.79 12.32
C ALA A 82 7.40 7.60 11.45
N VAL A 83 6.22 7.65 10.83
CA VAL A 83 5.70 6.61 9.95
C VAL A 83 5.12 7.21 8.68
N ARG A 84 5.33 6.55 7.54
CA ARG A 84 4.79 6.97 6.24
C ARG A 84 3.38 6.41 6.05
N TRP A 85 2.45 7.28 5.69
CA TRP A 85 1.04 6.94 5.54
C TRP A 85 0.65 6.78 4.07
N HIS A 86 0.28 5.57 3.68
CA HIS A 86 -0.28 5.27 2.36
C HIS A 86 -1.81 5.22 2.44
N PHE A 87 -2.48 5.96 1.56
CA PHE A 87 -3.92 5.81 1.34
C PHE A 87 -4.15 4.82 0.20
N LEU A 88 -4.69 3.65 0.56
CA LEU A 88 -4.89 2.52 -0.36
C LEU A 88 -6.32 2.46 -0.93
N GLY A 89 -7.23 3.29 -0.40
CA GLY A 89 -8.63 3.28 -0.80
C GLY A 89 -8.87 4.00 -2.13
N ALA A 90 -10.00 3.68 -2.77
CA ALA A 90 -10.43 4.37 -3.97
C ALA A 90 -10.67 5.87 -3.71
N LEU A 91 -10.21 6.71 -4.63
CA LEU A 91 -10.30 8.16 -4.53
C LEU A 91 -11.64 8.67 -5.06
N GLN A 92 -12.56 8.96 -4.16
CA GLN A 92 -13.79 9.69 -4.49
C GLN A 92 -13.49 11.19 -4.59
N SER A 93 -14.07 11.88 -5.57
CA SER A 93 -13.77 13.28 -5.88
C SER A 93 -13.91 14.23 -4.68
N ASN A 94 -14.91 14.01 -3.81
CA ASN A 94 -15.14 14.79 -2.58
C ASN A 94 -14.12 14.48 -1.46
N LYS A 95 -13.34 13.41 -1.58
CA LYS A 95 -12.35 12.99 -0.57
C LYS A 95 -10.91 13.38 -0.94
N ILE A 96 -10.63 13.70 -2.20
CA ILE A 96 -9.27 13.96 -2.68
C ILE A 96 -8.57 15.04 -1.85
N ALA A 97 -9.22 16.19 -1.61
CA ALA A 97 -8.64 17.28 -0.84
C ALA A 97 -8.26 16.90 0.62
N ARG A 98 -8.98 15.96 1.21
CA ARG A 98 -8.63 15.44 2.55
C ARG A 98 -7.53 14.39 2.45
N ALA A 99 -7.61 13.51 1.46
CA ALA A 99 -6.62 12.47 1.24
C ALA A 99 -5.23 13.04 0.98
N THR A 100 -5.11 14.10 0.15
CA THR A 100 -3.83 14.79 -0.13
C THR A 100 -3.20 15.43 1.11
N ARG A 101 -4.00 15.81 2.12
CA ARG A 101 -3.48 16.34 3.38
C ARG A 101 -3.16 15.25 4.42
N ALA A 102 -3.84 14.12 4.32
CA ALA A 102 -3.77 13.07 5.32
C ALA A 102 -2.79 11.95 4.97
N ALA A 103 -2.47 11.74 3.69
CA ALA A 103 -1.56 10.69 3.24
C ALA A 103 -0.25 11.27 2.70
N ASP A 104 0.82 10.52 2.86
CA ASP A 104 2.11 10.83 2.23
C ASP A 104 2.19 10.24 0.82
N VAL A 105 1.40 9.18 0.55
CA VAL A 105 1.25 8.56 -0.77
C VAL A 105 -0.21 8.19 -1.04
N LEU A 106 -0.70 8.52 -2.22
CA LEU A 106 -2.03 8.15 -2.71
C LEU A 106 -1.90 6.96 -3.67
N CYS A 107 -2.31 5.75 -3.25
CA CYS A 107 -2.04 4.52 -3.99
C CYS A 107 -3.19 4.03 -4.89
N GLY A 108 -4.38 4.62 -4.79
CA GLY A 108 -5.58 4.20 -5.53
C GLY A 108 -5.96 5.13 -6.69
N VAL A 109 -4.97 5.77 -7.34
CA VAL A 109 -5.24 6.70 -8.45
C VAL A 109 -5.51 5.91 -9.73
N ALA A 110 -6.70 6.05 -10.30
CA ALA A 110 -7.14 5.25 -11.43
C ALA A 110 -7.81 6.04 -12.58
N ARG A 111 -8.02 7.35 -12.41
CA ARG A 111 -8.80 8.16 -13.37
C ARG A 111 -8.17 9.51 -13.63
N ALA A 112 -8.27 10.02 -14.86
CA ALA A 112 -7.73 11.32 -15.26
C ALA A 112 -8.26 12.48 -14.39
N LYS A 113 -9.54 12.45 -14.02
CA LYS A 113 -10.13 13.45 -13.11
C LYS A 113 -9.50 13.46 -11.71
N GLU A 114 -9.03 12.31 -11.23
CA GLU A 114 -8.34 12.20 -9.95
C GLU A 114 -6.95 12.83 -10.07
N VAL A 115 -6.21 12.50 -11.13
CA VAL A 115 -4.89 13.08 -11.45
C VAL A 115 -4.99 14.60 -11.52
N ALA A 116 -5.91 15.15 -12.34
CA ALA A 116 -6.11 16.58 -12.49
C ALA A 116 -6.48 17.25 -11.14
N ARG A 117 -7.34 16.60 -10.35
CA ARG A 117 -7.76 17.15 -9.06
C ARG A 117 -6.64 17.13 -8.02
N ILE A 118 -5.85 16.06 -7.95
CA ILE A 118 -4.69 15.99 -7.06
C ILE A 118 -3.68 17.08 -7.43
N ALA A 119 -3.32 17.19 -8.70
CA ALA A 119 -2.38 18.19 -9.17
C ALA A 119 -2.82 19.63 -8.86
N SER A 120 -4.11 19.92 -9.01
CA SER A 120 -4.67 21.25 -8.69
C SER A 120 -4.66 21.60 -7.20
N LEU A 121 -4.70 20.62 -6.31
CA LEU A 121 -4.79 20.80 -4.86
C LEU A 121 -3.45 20.68 -4.14
N ALA A 122 -2.62 19.80 -4.61
CA ALA A 122 -1.35 19.43 -3.97
C ALA A 122 -0.35 19.02 -5.05
N PRO A 123 0.22 19.98 -5.79
CA PRO A 123 1.26 19.71 -6.77
C PRO A 123 2.45 19.04 -6.07
N ALA A 124 3.17 18.19 -6.81
CA ALA A 124 4.24 17.34 -6.29
C ALA A 124 3.82 16.23 -5.29
N SER A 125 2.52 15.95 -5.13
CA SER A 125 2.08 14.79 -4.37
C SER A 125 2.65 13.49 -4.95
N THR A 126 3.08 12.60 -4.06
CA THR A 126 3.48 11.25 -4.45
C THR A 126 2.24 10.38 -4.68
N ILE A 127 2.17 9.79 -5.85
CA ILE A 127 1.06 8.90 -6.23
C ILE A 127 1.55 7.55 -6.76
N TYR A 128 0.72 6.52 -6.56
CA TYR A 128 0.78 5.26 -7.31
C TYR A 128 -0.47 5.14 -8.17
N VAL A 129 -0.30 4.74 -9.41
CA VAL A 129 -1.44 4.45 -10.29
C VAL A 129 -1.88 3.01 -10.06
N GLU A 130 -3.17 2.82 -9.76
CA GLU A 130 -3.75 1.49 -9.59
C GLU A 130 -4.12 0.89 -10.95
N VAL A 131 -3.51 -0.27 -11.25
CA VAL A 131 -3.68 -1.00 -12.50
C VAL A 131 -4.67 -2.12 -12.29
N ASP A 132 -5.76 -2.14 -13.05
CA ASP A 132 -6.66 -3.29 -13.15
C ASP A 132 -6.23 -4.22 -14.27
N VAL A 133 -5.92 -5.44 -13.91
CA VAL A 133 -5.54 -6.55 -14.79
C VAL A 133 -6.50 -7.73 -14.65
N SER A 134 -7.67 -7.49 -14.06
CA SER A 134 -8.56 -8.58 -13.63
C SER A 134 -9.71 -8.88 -14.58
N ASP A 135 -9.97 -8.07 -15.57
CA ASP A 135 -11.16 -8.12 -16.44
C ASP A 135 -12.51 -8.11 -15.67
N ILE A 136 -12.48 -7.67 -14.37
CA ILE A 136 -13.65 -7.60 -13.50
C ILE A 136 -14.16 -6.15 -13.47
N ALA A 137 -15.27 -5.88 -14.14
CA ALA A 137 -15.82 -4.54 -14.31
C ALA A 137 -16.10 -3.73 -13.02
N THR A 138 -16.18 -4.39 -11.87
CA THR A 138 -16.46 -3.75 -10.57
C THR A 138 -15.20 -3.39 -9.78
N ARG A 139 -14.00 -3.76 -10.27
CA ARG A 139 -12.75 -3.42 -9.60
C ARG A 139 -12.35 -1.97 -9.86
N ASN A 140 -11.68 -1.39 -8.88
CA ASN A 140 -10.96 -0.13 -9.06
C ASN A 140 -9.66 -0.41 -9.83
N GLY A 141 -9.14 0.60 -10.48
CA GLY A 141 -7.92 0.50 -11.28
C GLY A 141 -8.15 0.98 -12.72
N ALA A 142 -7.09 1.39 -13.37
CA ALA A 142 -7.06 1.74 -14.77
C ALA A 142 -6.64 0.52 -15.60
N SER A 143 -7.18 0.34 -16.79
CA SER A 143 -6.66 -0.66 -17.72
C SER A 143 -5.19 -0.38 -18.08
N VAL A 144 -4.48 -1.36 -18.59
CA VAL A 144 -3.05 -1.22 -18.95
C VAL A 144 -2.82 -0.04 -19.90
N SER A 145 -3.66 0.12 -20.92
CA SER A 145 -3.57 1.24 -21.88
C SER A 145 -3.81 2.60 -21.21
N VAL A 146 -4.86 2.70 -20.40
CA VAL A 146 -5.18 3.94 -19.67
C VAL A 146 -4.12 4.27 -18.62
N THR A 147 -3.47 3.28 -18.02
CA THR A 147 -2.40 3.51 -17.05
C THR A 147 -1.24 4.29 -17.64
N THR A 148 -0.83 3.97 -18.86
CA THR A 148 0.24 4.70 -19.55
C THR A 148 -0.12 6.18 -19.71
N GLU A 149 -1.32 6.48 -20.17
CA GLU A 149 -1.82 7.85 -20.34
C GLU A 149 -1.86 8.59 -18.99
N LEU A 150 -2.34 7.93 -17.93
CA LEU A 150 -2.42 8.52 -16.59
C LEU A 150 -1.04 8.86 -16.02
N VAL A 151 -0.06 7.98 -16.20
CA VAL A 151 1.32 8.22 -15.73
C VAL A 151 1.93 9.42 -16.45
N LEU A 152 1.79 9.48 -17.77
CA LEU A 152 2.32 10.60 -18.57
C LEU A 152 1.65 11.93 -18.20
N GLU A 153 0.33 11.93 -18.08
CA GLU A 153 -0.44 13.12 -17.72
C GLU A 153 -0.13 13.57 -16.28
N ALA A 154 -0.02 12.65 -15.33
CA ALA A 154 0.33 12.97 -13.94
C ALA A 154 1.72 13.62 -13.85
N ARG A 155 2.69 13.09 -14.57
CA ARG A 155 4.05 13.69 -14.65
C ARG A 155 4.01 15.07 -15.30
N ARG A 156 3.26 15.25 -16.39
CA ARG A 156 3.07 16.55 -17.06
C ARG A 156 2.46 17.59 -16.12
N LEU A 157 1.59 17.18 -15.23
CA LEU A 157 0.95 18.02 -14.20
C LEU A 157 1.80 18.21 -12.93
N GLY A 158 3.04 17.69 -12.91
CA GLY A 158 4.00 17.87 -11.81
C GLY A 158 3.83 16.93 -10.62
N LEU A 159 3.02 15.86 -10.75
CA LEU A 159 2.91 14.85 -9.70
C LEU A 159 4.13 13.91 -9.70
N ASP A 160 4.53 13.49 -8.50
CA ASP A 160 5.57 12.49 -8.30
C ASP A 160 4.97 11.08 -8.48
N VAL A 161 4.99 10.56 -9.71
CA VAL A 161 4.52 9.20 -10.01
C VAL A 161 5.61 8.20 -9.65
N ARG A 162 5.57 7.67 -8.43
CA ARG A 162 6.57 6.75 -7.92
C ARG A 162 6.27 5.29 -8.17
N GLY A 163 5.01 4.90 -8.24
CA GLY A 163 4.63 3.51 -8.23
C GLY A 163 3.45 3.15 -9.11
N LEU A 164 3.39 1.86 -9.45
CA LEU A 164 2.18 1.18 -9.86
C LEU A 164 1.70 0.28 -8.73
N MET A 165 0.39 0.20 -8.53
CA MET A 165 -0.24 -0.70 -7.58
C MET A 165 -1.21 -1.64 -8.30
N THR A 166 -1.31 -2.89 -7.85
CA THR A 166 -2.38 -3.78 -8.31
C THR A 166 -2.88 -4.69 -7.19
N VAL A 167 -4.12 -5.11 -7.31
CA VAL A 167 -4.72 -6.20 -6.53
C VAL A 167 -4.98 -7.36 -7.49
N ALA A 168 -4.21 -8.42 -7.36
CA ALA A 168 -4.30 -9.56 -8.26
C ALA A 168 -5.64 -10.31 -8.14
N PRO A 169 -6.09 -10.99 -9.21
CA PRO A 169 -7.16 -11.97 -9.12
C PRO A 169 -6.82 -13.09 -8.12
N PRO A 170 -7.82 -13.76 -7.53
CA PRO A 170 -7.59 -14.74 -6.47
C PRO A 170 -7.01 -16.08 -6.96
N THR A 171 -6.88 -16.26 -8.27
CA THR A 171 -6.27 -17.47 -8.85
C THR A 171 -4.77 -17.28 -9.06
N ILE A 172 -3.98 -18.35 -8.88
CA ILE A 172 -2.52 -18.32 -9.07
C ILE A 172 -2.18 -17.82 -10.48
N GLU A 173 -2.88 -18.31 -11.50
CA GLU A 173 -2.68 -17.93 -12.90
C GLU A 173 -2.99 -16.44 -13.14
N GLY A 174 -4.09 -15.96 -12.55
CA GLY A 174 -4.47 -14.55 -12.60
C GLY A 174 -3.46 -13.66 -11.90
N ALA A 175 -2.98 -14.05 -10.73
CA ALA A 175 -1.97 -13.32 -9.98
C ALA A 175 -0.64 -13.28 -10.75
N ARG A 176 -0.22 -14.40 -11.34
CA ARG A 176 0.99 -14.49 -12.18
C ARG A 176 0.94 -13.53 -13.37
N ARG A 177 -0.17 -13.53 -14.11
CA ARG A 177 -0.37 -12.58 -15.22
C ARG A 177 -0.36 -11.14 -14.74
N ALA A 178 -1.07 -10.84 -13.65
CA ALA A 178 -1.15 -9.50 -13.09
C ALA A 178 0.22 -8.94 -12.70
N PHE A 179 1.00 -9.70 -11.94
CA PHE A 179 2.31 -9.25 -11.47
C PHE A 179 3.31 -9.10 -12.61
N LYS A 180 3.28 -10.03 -13.60
CA LYS A 180 4.09 -9.90 -14.80
C LYS A 180 3.75 -8.63 -15.57
N THR A 181 2.46 -8.37 -15.83
CA THR A 181 1.99 -7.19 -16.56
C THR A 181 2.40 -5.89 -15.84
N VAL A 182 2.21 -5.83 -14.52
CA VAL A 182 2.57 -4.62 -13.75
C VAL A 182 4.09 -4.39 -13.75
N ARG A 183 4.89 -5.46 -13.66
CA ARG A 183 6.34 -5.35 -13.77
C ARG A 183 6.77 -4.79 -15.12
N GLU A 184 6.30 -5.39 -16.21
CA GLU A 184 6.63 -4.96 -17.57
C GLU A 184 6.21 -3.52 -17.83
N LEU A 185 5.02 -3.13 -17.37
CA LEU A 185 4.50 -1.77 -17.49
C LEU A 185 5.33 -0.77 -16.67
N ALA A 186 5.72 -1.13 -15.46
CA ALA A 186 6.56 -0.29 -14.61
C ALA A 186 7.94 -0.05 -15.25
N ASP A 187 8.55 -1.11 -15.80
CA ASP A 187 9.82 -1.04 -16.50
C ASP A 187 9.72 -0.15 -17.76
N GLN A 188 8.67 -0.30 -18.57
CA GLN A 188 8.41 0.53 -19.76
C GLN A 188 8.21 2.01 -19.41
N LEU A 189 7.56 2.30 -18.30
CA LEU A 189 7.26 3.67 -17.86
C LEU A 189 8.37 4.29 -17.01
N GLY A 190 9.42 3.54 -16.67
CA GLY A 190 10.48 3.99 -15.77
C GLY A 190 9.91 4.34 -14.38
N VAL A 191 8.96 3.53 -13.88
CA VAL A 191 8.38 3.65 -12.55
C VAL A 191 9.06 2.67 -11.62
N VAL A 192 9.62 3.16 -10.52
CA VAL A 192 10.50 2.37 -9.65
C VAL A 192 9.73 1.42 -8.74
N GLU A 193 8.61 1.89 -8.18
CA GLU A 193 7.88 1.16 -7.15
C GLU A 193 6.79 0.27 -7.75
N ARG A 194 6.74 -0.96 -7.30
CA ARG A 194 5.74 -1.97 -7.66
C ARG A 194 5.07 -2.48 -6.41
N SER A 195 3.92 -1.85 -6.05
CA SER A 195 3.13 -2.22 -4.89
C SER A 195 2.18 -3.36 -5.27
N MET A 196 2.62 -4.57 -5.11
CA MET A 196 1.88 -5.78 -5.44
C MET A 196 2.20 -6.91 -4.46
N GLY A 197 1.21 -7.77 -4.21
CA GLY A 197 1.31 -8.84 -3.22
C GLY A 197 0.66 -8.48 -1.89
N MET A 198 -0.08 -9.44 -1.37
CA MET A 198 -0.75 -9.44 -0.09
C MET A 198 -0.43 -10.74 0.67
N SER A 199 -1.16 -11.06 1.73
CA SER A 199 -0.87 -12.22 2.59
C SER A 199 -0.84 -13.57 1.87
N ASP A 200 -1.67 -13.72 0.83
CA ASP A 200 -1.87 -15.02 0.15
C ASP A 200 -1.02 -15.19 -1.11
N ASP A 201 -0.53 -14.09 -1.69
CA ASP A 201 0.21 -14.07 -2.96
C ASP A 201 1.57 -13.37 -2.84
N LEU A 202 2.10 -13.25 -1.59
CA LEU A 202 3.33 -12.54 -1.27
C LEU A 202 4.53 -13.11 -2.02
N GLU A 203 4.76 -14.41 -1.95
CA GLU A 203 5.90 -15.07 -2.58
C GLU A 203 5.89 -14.84 -4.10
N LEU A 204 4.74 -15.08 -4.70
CA LEU A 204 4.58 -14.88 -6.15
C LEU A 204 4.84 -13.43 -6.55
N ALA A 205 4.34 -12.46 -5.78
CA ALA A 205 4.60 -11.04 -6.04
C ALA A 205 6.10 -10.72 -5.93
N CYS A 206 6.79 -11.29 -4.95
CA CYS A 206 8.23 -11.13 -4.77
C CYS A 206 9.03 -11.74 -5.94
N GLU A 207 8.68 -12.94 -6.41
CA GLU A 207 9.27 -13.58 -7.59
C GLU A 207 9.15 -12.69 -8.85
N TYR A 208 8.04 -11.94 -8.96
CA TYR A 208 7.81 -11.00 -10.06
C TYR A 208 8.36 -9.58 -9.79
N GLY A 209 9.19 -9.41 -8.75
CA GLY A 209 9.90 -8.16 -8.49
C GLY A 209 9.05 -7.09 -7.82
N SER A 210 8.13 -7.48 -6.92
CA SER A 210 7.49 -6.53 -6.01
C SER A 210 8.55 -5.76 -5.23
N THR A 211 8.40 -4.44 -5.11
CA THR A 211 9.21 -3.59 -4.23
C THR A 211 8.45 -3.23 -2.96
N GLU A 212 7.14 -3.53 -2.92
CA GLU A 212 6.28 -3.21 -1.81
C GLU A 212 5.14 -4.22 -1.68
N VAL A 213 5.09 -4.92 -0.55
CA VAL A 213 4.01 -5.86 -0.22
C VAL A 213 3.09 -5.28 0.86
N ARG A 214 1.76 -5.48 0.69
CA ARG A 214 0.74 -4.90 1.60
C ARG A 214 0.17 -5.99 2.49
N LEU A 215 0.62 -6.03 3.74
CA LEU A 215 0.29 -7.10 4.69
C LEU A 215 -0.65 -6.60 5.81
N GLY A 216 -1.85 -7.16 5.87
CA GLY A 216 -2.81 -6.95 6.96
C GLY A 216 -2.96 -8.22 7.78
N ARG A 217 -3.67 -9.21 7.22
CA ARG A 217 -3.97 -10.48 7.88
C ARG A 217 -2.71 -11.24 8.33
N ALA A 218 -1.67 -11.24 7.52
CA ALA A 218 -0.41 -11.88 7.88
C ALA A 218 0.26 -11.25 9.11
N LEU A 219 0.06 -9.95 9.37
CA LEU A 219 0.66 -9.27 10.51
C LEU A 219 -0.24 -9.28 11.75
N PHE A 220 -1.54 -9.02 11.59
CA PHE A 220 -2.46 -8.74 12.68
C PHE A 220 -3.44 -9.89 12.96
N GLY A 221 -3.50 -10.90 12.11
CA GLY A 221 -4.49 -11.98 12.15
C GLY A 221 -5.80 -11.62 11.46
N SER A 222 -6.76 -12.55 11.53
CA SER A 222 -8.10 -12.33 11.01
C SER A 222 -8.83 -11.27 11.82
N ARG A 223 -9.67 -10.47 11.16
CA ARG A 223 -10.52 -9.50 11.83
C ARG A 223 -11.49 -10.22 12.76
N VAL A 224 -11.64 -9.73 13.97
CA VAL A 224 -12.78 -10.10 14.80
C VAL A 224 -13.99 -9.47 14.14
N ALA A 225 -14.95 -10.28 13.69
CA ALA A 225 -16.23 -9.76 13.23
C ALA A 225 -16.86 -8.94 14.36
N ALA A 226 -17.16 -7.67 14.06
CA ALA A 226 -17.89 -6.81 14.98
C ALA A 226 -19.37 -7.18 14.97
#